data_a603ddd15d046cb2f04f9b88be594e0e
#
_entry.id   a603ddd15d046cb2f04f9b88be594e0e
#
_cell.length_a   1.000
_cell.length_b   1.000
_cell.length_c   1.000
_cell.angle_alpha   90.00
_cell.angle_beta   90.00
_cell.angle_gamma   90.00
#
_symmetry.space_group_name_H-M   'P 1'
#
loop_
_entity.id
_entity.type
_entity.pdbx_description
1 polymer ?
#
loop_
_entity_poly.entity_id
_entity_poly.type
_entity_poly.pdbx_seq_one_letter_code
_entity_poly.pdbx_strand_id
1 'polypeptide(L)'
;MPRLHLTLCRWGSFFIKNILTNIYMCAILQIELFKCVVKCMEQIYIDTAKMLRAMSDPKRLRIVDMLSCGELCACKIQEEFHITQPTLSHDMKVLSEAGIVKQKREGKNIYYSLNIEALNAMHQTLGQMFEDKPDCICRQKNCCD
;
A
#
# COMPACT_ATOMS: atom_id res chain seq x y z
N MET A 1 31.76 62.21 -15.63
CA MET A 1 31.04 60.95 -15.89
C MET A 1 31.76 59.85 -15.17
N PRO A 2 31.24 59.38 -14.04
CA PRO A 2 31.15 58.00 -13.71
C PRO A 2 29.97 57.73 -12.74
N ARG A 3 28.84 57.26 -13.18
CA ARG A 3 27.73 56.83 -12.30
C ARG A 3 26.88 55.66 -12.86
N LEU A 4 27.44 54.90 -13.79
CA LEU A 4 26.70 53.78 -14.41
C LEU A 4 27.14 52.38 -13.96
N HIS A 5 28.16 52.26 -13.11
CA HIS A 5 28.73 50.94 -12.73
C HIS A 5 28.16 50.33 -11.43
N LEU A 6 27.38 51.08 -10.65
CA LEU A 6 26.90 50.63 -9.33
C LEU A 6 25.48 50.07 -9.35
N THR A 7 24.74 50.17 -10.44
CA THR A 7 23.38 49.69 -10.54
C THR A 7 23.29 48.24 -11.05
N LEU A 8 24.27 47.73 -11.75
CA LEU A 8 24.30 46.34 -12.28
C LEU A 8 24.63 45.29 -11.22
N CYS A 9 25.43 45.63 -10.20
CA CYS A 9 25.74 44.68 -9.11
C CYS A 9 24.55 44.43 -8.14
N ARG A 10 23.62 45.39 -8.04
CA ARG A 10 22.48 45.25 -7.12
C ARG A 10 21.35 44.35 -7.66
N TRP A 11 21.24 44.24 -8.98
CA TRP A 11 20.28 43.35 -9.65
C TRP A 11 20.76 41.90 -9.76
N GLY A 12 22.07 41.71 -9.93
CA GLY A 12 22.67 40.38 -9.98
C GLY A 12 22.48 39.57 -8.68
N SER A 13 22.67 40.23 -7.53
CA SER A 13 22.47 39.56 -6.21
C SER A 13 21.02 39.15 -5.94
N PHE A 14 20.05 39.92 -6.42
CA PHE A 14 18.63 39.60 -6.24
C PHE A 14 18.19 38.46 -7.16
N PHE A 15 18.68 38.43 -8.40
CA PHE A 15 18.38 37.37 -9.38
C PHE A 15 19.04 36.05 -9.00
N ILE A 16 20.29 36.08 -8.55
CA ILE A 16 21.02 34.87 -8.10
C ILE A 16 20.37 34.28 -6.83
N LYS A 17 19.97 35.12 -5.87
CA LYS A 17 19.25 34.67 -4.68
C LYS A 17 17.92 34.00 -5.03
N ASN A 18 17.15 34.59 -5.94
CA ASN A 18 15.87 34.00 -6.37
C ASN A 18 16.04 32.69 -7.16
N ILE A 19 17.07 32.60 -8.00
CA ILE A 19 17.38 31.36 -8.75
C ILE A 19 17.86 30.28 -7.78
N LEU A 20 18.76 30.59 -6.85
CA LEU A 20 19.22 29.65 -5.84
C LEU A 20 18.09 29.20 -4.92
N THR A 21 17.22 30.10 -4.46
CA THR A 21 16.07 29.75 -3.63
C THR A 21 15.10 28.84 -4.39
N ASN A 22 14.89 29.06 -5.68
CA ASN A 22 14.02 28.26 -6.53
C ASN A 22 14.62 26.87 -6.80
N ILE A 23 15.95 26.79 -7.01
CA ILE A 23 16.67 25.50 -7.17
C ILE A 23 16.66 24.72 -5.85
N TYR A 24 16.90 25.37 -4.71
CA TYR A 24 16.83 24.73 -3.39
C TYR A 24 15.41 24.26 -3.05
N MET A 25 14.40 25.07 -3.34
CA MET A 25 12.99 24.69 -3.16
C MET A 25 12.61 23.50 -4.07
N CYS A 26 13.08 23.47 -5.31
CA CYS A 26 12.85 22.37 -6.23
C CYS A 26 13.54 21.09 -5.76
N ALA A 27 14.78 21.18 -5.28
CA ALA A 27 15.53 20.05 -4.74
C ALA A 27 14.92 19.49 -3.44
N ILE A 28 14.46 20.36 -2.54
CA ILE A 28 13.77 19.95 -1.30
C ILE A 28 12.46 19.25 -1.62
N LEU A 29 11.65 19.77 -2.57
CA LEU A 29 10.42 19.15 -3.01
C LEU A 29 10.67 17.76 -3.63
N GLN A 30 11.73 17.59 -4.41
CA GLN A 30 12.10 16.29 -4.99
C GLN A 30 12.52 15.28 -3.91
N ILE A 31 13.27 15.72 -2.89
CA ILE A 31 13.68 14.86 -1.76
C ILE A 31 12.47 14.44 -0.93
N GLU A 32 11.53 15.35 -0.65
CA GLU A 32 10.30 15.01 0.10
C GLU A 32 9.38 14.09 -0.71
N LEU A 33 9.24 14.33 -2.02
CA LEU A 33 8.51 13.40 -2.90
C LEU A 33 9.15 12.01 -2.93
N PHE A 34 10.47 11.94 -3.03
CA PHE A 34 11.20 10.66 -3.02
C PHE A 34 11.00 9.90 -1.71
N LYS A 35 11.11 10.58 -0.56
CA LYS A 35 10.85 9.99 0.76
C LYS A 35 9.41 9.48 0.87
N CYS A 36 8.44 10.23 0.35
CA CYS A 36 7.03 9.83 0.34
C CYS A 36 6.82 8.57 -0.50
N VAL A 37 7.42 8.49 -1.69
CA VAL A 37 7.33 7.32 -2.58
C VAL A 37 7.95 6.09 -1.93
N VAL A 38 9.16 6.21 -1.36
CA VAL A 38 9.84 5.09 -0.67
C VAL A 38 8.99 4.59 0.50
N LYS A 39 8.47 5.48 1.32
CA LYS A 39 7.60 5.12 2.45
C LYS A 39 6.29 4.46 1.99
N CYS A 40 5.71 4.93 0.90
CA CYS A 40 4.51 4.33 0.31
C CYS A 40 4.78 2.91 -0.21
N MET A 41 5.92 2.69 -0.86
CA MET A 41 6.34 1.35 -1.32
C MET A 41 6.55 0.39 -0.16
N GLU A 42 7.20 0.82 0.91
CA GLU A 42 7.42 0.00 2.11
C GLU A 42 6.07 -0.39 2.76
N GLN A 43 5.12 0.54 2.83
CA GLN A 43 3.80 0.29 3.37
C GLN A 43 3.02 -0.77 2.57
N ILE A 44 3.14 -0.78 1.24
CA ILE A 44 2.51 -1.79 0.38
C ILE A 44 2.99 -3.21 0.73
N TYR A 45 4.28 -3.39 0.98
CA TYR A 45 4.82 -4.70 1.41
C TYR A 45 4.33 -5.11 2.79
N ILE A 46 4.26 -4.16 3.73
CA ILE A 46 3.74 -4.40 5.09
C ILE A 46 2.27 -4.84 5.03
N ASP A 47 1.44 -4.13 4.26
CA ASP A 47 0.02 -4.44 4.13
C ASP A 47 -0.19 -5.78 3.41
N THR A 48 0.55 -6.04 2.34
CA THR A 48 0.52 -7.33 1.64
C THR A 48 0.92 -8.48 2.56
N ALA A 49 2.00 -8.34 3.33
CA ALA A 49 2.44 -9.35 4.29
C ALA A 49 1.41 -9.62 5.39
N LYS A 50 0.71 -8.56 5.86
CA LYS A 50 -0.37 -8.67 6.83
C LYS A 50 -1.55 -9.48 6.26
N MET A 51 -1.95 -9.22 5.02
CA MET A 51 -3.01 -9.96 4.34
C MET A 51 -2.64 -11.44 4.12
N LEU A 52 -1.43 -11.73 3.65
CA LEU A 52 -0.94 -13.10 3.47
C LEU A 52 -0.91 -13.87 4.80
N ARG A 53 -0.47 -13.24 5.89
CA ARG A 53 -0.51 -13.84 7.22
C ARG A 53 -1.93 -14.15 7.68
N ALA A 54 -2.88 -13.25 7.41
CA ALA A 54 -4.28 -13.50 7.74
C ALA A 54 -4.86 -14.68 6.95
N MET A 55 -4.43 -14.89 5.71
CA MET A 55 -4.87 -15.99 4.84
C MET A 55 -4.03 -17.28 4.99
N SER A 56 -3.01 -17.32 5.82
CA SER A 56 -2.14 -18.51 5.97
C SER A 56 -2.85 -19.72 6.60
N ASP A 57 -4.00 -19.54 7.23
CA ASP A 57 -4.83 -20.62 7.76
C ASP A 57 -5.76 -21.17 6.66
N PRO A 58 -5.78 -22.50 6.41
CA PRO A 58 -6.60 -23.09 5.36
C PRO A 58 -8.09 -22.81 5.50
N LYS A 59 -8.60 -22.75 6.72
CA LYS A 59 -10.02 -22.45 6.97
C LYS A 59 -10.35 -21.01 6.57
N ARG A 60 -9.51 -20.04 6.95
CA ARG A 60 -9.71 -18.66 6.56
C ARG A 60 -9.60 -18.46 5.06
N LEU A 61 -8.70 -19.18 4.40
CA LEU A 61 -8.58 -19.14 2.94
C LEU A 61 -9.87 -19.65 2.26
N ARG A 62 -10.46 -20.74 2.77
CA ARG A 62 -11.76 -21.23 2.28
C ARG A 62 -12.91 -20.25 2.53
N ILE A 63 -12.90 -19.53 3.66
CA ILE A 63 -13.89 -18.46 3.91
C ILE A 63 -13.77 -17.36 2.85
N VAL A 64 -12.55 -16.93 2.53
CA VAL A 64 -12.30 -15.93 1.48
C VAL A 64 -12.79 -16.43 0.13
N ASP A 65 -12.52 -17.67 -0.23
CA ASP A 65 -13.01 -18.31 -1.45
C ASP A 65 -14.54 -18.32 -1.52
N MET A 66 -15.20 -18.71 -0.45
CA MET A 66 -16.65 -18.70 -0.36
C MET A 66 -17.27 -17.30 -0.52
N LEU A 67 -16.62 -16.27 0.04
CA LEU A 67 -17.03 -14.87 -0.10
C LEU A 67 -16.76 -14.29 -1.51
N SER A 68 -16.00 -14.99 -2.35
CA SER A 68 -15.77 -14.56 -3.74
C SER A 68 -17.06 -14.60 -4.58
N CYS A 69 -18.02 -15.42 -4.20
CA CYS A 69 -19.33 -15.52 -4.84
C CYS A 69 -20.30 -14.40 -4.43
N GLY A 70 -19.94 -13.57 -3.44
CA GLY A 70 -20.76 -12.44 -2.98
C GLY A 70 -20.83 -12.32 -1.46
N GLU A 71 -21.69 -11.41 -1.01
CA GLU A 71 -21.93 -11.12 0.40
C GLU A 71 -22.68 -12.31 1.07
N LEU A 72 -22.20 -12.73 2.24
CA LEU A 72 -22.81 -13.82 3.01
C LEU A 72 -23.09 -13.42 4.46
N CYS A 73 -24.22 -13.94 4.98
CA CYS A 73 -24.54 -13.85 6.41
C CYS A 73 -23.57 -14.73 7.22
N ALA A 74 -23.21 -14.27 8.43
CA ALA A 74 -22.43 -15.04 9.39
C ALA A 74 -23.01 -16.44 9.65
N CYS A 75 -24.33 -16.56 9.70
CA CYS A 75 -25.04 -17.84 9.89
C CYS A 75 -24.71 -18.84 8.78
N LYS A 76 -24.72 -18.43 7.50
CA LYS A 76 -24.38 -19.32 6.37
C LYS A 76 -22.95 -19.83 6.44
N ILE A 77 -22.00 -18.93 6.77
CA ILE A 77 -20.60 -19.32 6.91
C ILE A 77 -20.44 -20.31 8.07
N GLN A 78 -21.14 -20.10 9.18
CA GLN A 78 -21.09 -20.96 10.35
C GLN A 78 -21.64 -22.36 10.05
N GLU A 79 -22.75 -22.44 9.33
CA GLU A 79 -23.37 -23.71 8.89
C GLU A 79 -22.43 -24.51 7.99
N GLU A 80 -21.85 -23.88 6.97
CA GLU A 80 -20.96 -24.52 6.00
C GLU A 80 -19.69 -25.10 6.65
N PHE A 81 -19.11 -24.39 7.60
CA PHE A 81 -17.88 -24.83 8.27
C PHE A 81 -18.13 -25.66 9.54
N HIS A 82 -19.38 -25.82 9.97
CA HIS A 82 -19.74 -26.51 11.22
C HIS A 82 -18.95 -26.01 12.43
N ILE A 83 -18.71 -24.69 12.52
CA ILE A 83 -17.93 -24.06 13.57
C ILE A 83 -18.79 -23.26 14.54
N THR A 84 -18.27 -23.06 15.75
CA THR A 84 -18.95 -22.24 16.75
C THR A 84 -18.90 -20.75 16.40
N GLN A 85 -19.87 -19.97 16.89
CA GLN A 85 -19.91 -18.54 16.67
C GLN A 85 -18.63 -17.80 17.17
N PRO A 86 -18.05 -18.13 18.35
CA PRO A 86 -16.80 -17.52 18.78
C PRO A 86 -15.63 -17.78 17.83
N THR A 87 -15.55 -18.99 17.27
CA THR A 87 -14.51 -19.36 16.30
C THR A 87 -14.65 -18.56 15.03
N LEU A 88 -15.87 -18.47 14.47
CA LEU A 88 -16.12 -17.65 13.29
C LEU A 88 -15.80 -16.19 13.56
N SER A 89 -16.25 -15.65 14.70
CA SER A 89 -15.99 -14.23 15.07
C SER A 89 -14.50 -13.94 15.15
N HIS A 90 -13.69 -14.85 15.67
CA HIS A 90 -12.23 -14.72 15.71
C HIS A 90 -11.63 -14.67 14.30
N ASP A 91 -11.99 -15.63 13.45
CA ASP A 91 -11.47 -15.71 12.08
C ASP A 91 -11.85 -14.48 11.25
N MET A 92 -13.12 -14.04 11.36
CA MET A 92 -13.60 -12.85 10.66
C MET A 92 -12.96 -11.57 11.18
N LYS A 93 -12.64 -11.49 12.49
CA LYS A 93 -11.88 -10.38 13.06
C LYS A 93 -10.49 -10.30 12.44
N VAL A 94 -9.76 -11.41 12.37
CA VAL A 94 -8.41 -11.47 11.75
C VAL A 94 -8.45 -11.02 10.30
N LEU A 95 -9.42 -11.50 9.51
CA LEU A 95 -9.60 -11.13 8.11
C LEU A 95 -9.98 -9.64 7.94
N SER A 96 -10.84 -9.12 8.82
CA SER A 96 -11.25 -7.71 8.79
C SER A 96 -10.11 -6.76 9.21
N GLU A 97 -9.33 -7.11 10.23
CA GLU A 97 -8.16 -6.34 10.66
C GLU A 97 -7.05 -6.33 9.61
N ALA A 98 -6.97 -7.36 8.79
CA ALA A 98 -6.08 -7.41 7.64
C ALA A 98 -6.63 -6.64 6.42
N GLY A 99 -7.86 -6.15 6.46
CA GLY A 99 -8.49 -5.41 5.38
C GLY A 99 -9.01 -6.27 4.22
N ILE A 100 -9.05 -7.61 4.38
CA ILE A 100 -9.51 -8.56 3.36
C ILE A 100 -11.03 -8.57 3.26
N VAL A 101 -11.71 -8.47 4.41
CA VAL A 101 -13.16 -8.58 4.55
C VAL A 101 -13.74 -7.30 5.12
N LYS A 102 -14.84 -6.86 4.56
CA LYS A 102 -15.71 -5.80 5.08
C LYS A 102 -16.89 -6.45 5.81
N GLN A 103 -17.30 -5.87 6.92
CA GLN A 103 -18.50 -6.34 7.63
C GLN A 103 -19.58 -5.26 7.63
N LYS A 104 -20.82 -5.68 7.48
CA LYS A 104 -22.01 -4.83 7.55
C LYS A 104 -22.99 -5.47 8.52
N ARG A 105 -23.58 -4.65 9.41
CA ARG A 105 -24.62 -5.12 10.32
C ARG A 105 -26.00 -4.67 9.84
N GLU A 106 -26.89 -5.63 9.69
CA GLU A 106 -28.30 -5.38 9.35
C GLU A 106 -29.19 -6.02 10.40
N GLY A 107 -29.77 -5.21 11.27
CA GLY A 107 -30.57 -5.66 12.39
C GLY A 107 -29.78 -6.57 13.35
N LYS A 108 -30.18 -7.83 13.44
CA LYS A 108 -29.52 -8.86 14.26
C LYS A 108 -28.42 -9.62 13.50
N ASN A 109 -28.38 -9.48 12.19
CA ASN A 109 -27.46 -10.24 11.31
C ASN A 109 -26.20 -9.44 10.99
N ILE A 110 -25.10 -10.18 10.82
CA ILE A 110 -23.82 -9.65 10.34
C ILE A 110 -23.56 -10.27 8.97
N TYR A 111 -23.30 -9.44 8.00
CA TYR A 111 -22.94 -9.82 6.64
C TYR A 111 -21.47 -9.49 6.40
N TYR A 112 -20.82 -10.36 5.65
CA TYR A 112 -19.42 -10.24 5.28
C TYR A 112 -19.28 -10.24 3.77
N SER A 113 -18.42 -9.36 3.27
CA SER A 113 -18.08 -9.25 1.84
C SER A 113 -16.59 -9.05 1.67
N LEU A 114 -16.04 -9.40 0.51
CA LEU A 114 -14.64 -9.16 0.21
C LEU A 114 -14.36 -7.67 -0.03
N ASN A 115 -13.20 -7.23 0.40
CA ASN A 115 -12.64 -5.95 0.01
C ASN A 115 -11.85 -6.12 -1.30
N ILE A 116 -12.56 -6.09 -2.42
CA ILE A 116 -12.01 -6.35 -3.75
C ILE A 116 -10.87 -5.38 -4.09
N GLU A 117 -10.95 -4.12 -3.66
CA GLU A 117 -9.89 -3.13 -3.91
C GLU A 117 -8.57 -3.53 -3.25
N ALA A 118 -8.61 -3.93 -1.97
CA ALA A 118 -7.43 -4.37 -1.24
C ALA A 118 -6.86 -5.68 -1.80
N LEU A 119 -7.72 -6.63 -2.17
CA LEU A 119 -7.31 -7.89 -2.79
C LEU A 119 -6.65 -7.68 -4.16
N ASN A 120 -7.19 -6.79 -4.98
CA ASN A 120 -6.58 -6.44 -6.27
C ASN A 120 -5.22 -5.76 -6.09
N ALA A 121 -5.07 -4.85 -5.13
CA ALA A 121 -3.78 -4.23 -4.82
C ALA A 121 -2.75 -5.27 -4.37
N MET A 122 -3.13 -6.20 -3.50
CA MET A 122 -2.28 -7.32 -3.08
C MET A 122 -1.88 -8.19 -4.27
N HIS A 123 -2.84 -8.59 -5.12
CA HIS A 123 -2.59 -9.41 -6.31
C HIS A 123 -1.61 -8.72 -7.27
N GLN A 124 -1.78 -7.43 -7.54
CA GLN A 124 -0.84 -6.66 -8.35
C GLN A 124 0.55 -6.62 -7.74
N THR A 125 0.66 -6.40 -6.43
CA THR A 125 1.96 -6.37 -5.73
C THR A 125 2.66 -7.72 -5.85
N LEU A 126 1.95 -8.83 -5.64
CA LEU A 126 2.52 -10.18 -5.79
C LEU A 126 2.91 -10.47 -7.24
N GLY A 127 2.06 -10.09 -8.22
CA GLY A 127 2.36 -10.24 -9.64
C GLY A 127 3.67 -9.53 -10.01
N GLN A 128 3.84 -8.28 -9.60
CA GLN A 128 5.06 -7.51 -9.85
C GLN A 128 6.32 -8.11 -9.19
N MET A 129 6.17 -8.85 -8.09
CA MET A 129 7.31 -9.54 -7.44
C MET A 129 7.81 -10.73 -8.26
N PHE A 130 6.92 -11.37 -9.01
CA PHE A 130 7.26 -12.56 -9.81
C PHE A 130 7.61 -12.23 -11.26
N GLU A 131 7.45 -10.97 -11.68
CA GLU A 131 7.89 -10.52 -13.01
C GLU A 131 9.40 -10.42 -13.09
N ASP A 132 9.93 -10.81 -14.25
CA ASP A 132 11.37 -10.67 -14.55
C ASP A 132 11.71 -9.18 -14.76
N LYS A 133 12.50 -8.61 -13.85
CA LYS A 133 12.93 -7.21 -13.90
C LYS A 133 14.31 -7.11 -14.55
N PRO A 134 14.43 -6.54 -15.77
CA PRO A 134 15.71 -6.38 -16.44
C PRO A 134 16.70 -5.51 -15.64
N ASP A 135 16.17 -4.55 -14.84
CA ASP A 135 16.97 -3.60 -14.06
C ASP A 135 17.21 -4.07 -12.61
N CYS A 136 17.07 -5.37 -12.34
CA CYS A 136 17.30 -5.90 -10.99
C CYS A 136 18.76 -5.66 -10.56
N ILE A 137 18.93 -5.14 -9.34
CA ILE A 137 20.25 -4.89 -8.72
C ILE A 137 21.11 -6.17 -8.70
N CYS A 138 20.49 -7.34 -8.57
CA CYS A 138 21.16 -8.64 -8.60
C CYS A 138 21.87 -8.94 -9.95
N ARG A 139 21.37 -8.37 -11.06
CA ARG A 139 21.97 -8.53 -12.40
C ARG A 139 23.09 -7.52 -12.67
N GLN A 140 23.08 -6.36 -11.97
CA GLN A 140 24.07 -5.30 -12.17
C GLN A 140 25.32 -5.50 -11.32
N LYS A 141 25.26 -6.30 -10.26
CA LYS A 141 26.41 -6.68 -9.45
C LYS A 141 26.59 -8.18 -9.58
N ASN A 142 27.77 -8.61 -10.06
CA ASN A 142 28.21 -9.97 -9.87
C ASN A 142 28.37 -10.21 -8.37
N CYS A 143 27.27 -10.54 -7.70
CA CYS A 143 27.24 -10.72 -6.26
C CYS A 143 27.80 -12.07 -5.79
N CYS A 144 28.32 -12.89 -6.72
CA CYS A 144 28.73 -14.28 -6.49
C CYS A 144 30.15 -14.60 -7.01
N ASP A 145 31.04 -13.59 -7.20
CA ASP A 145 32.47 -13.80 -7.44
C ASP A 145 33.29 -13.51 -6.18
#